data_424f8f13c440db9d0f8b39705081e69c
#
_entry.id   424f8f13c440db9d0f8b39705081e69c
#
_cell.length_a   1.000
_cell.length_b   1.000
_cell.length_c   1.000
_cell.angle_alpha   90.00
_cell.angle_beta   90.00
_cell.angle_gamma   90.00
#
_symmetry.space_group_name_H-M   'P 1'
#
loop_
_entity.id
_entity.type
_entity.pdbx_description
1 polymer ?
#
loop_
_entity_poly.entity_id
_entity_poly.type
_entity_poly.pdbx_seq_one_letter_code
_entity_poly.pdbx_strand_id
1 'polypeptide(L)'
;LKKMNVLNQKFRVHVLQGTTGSGKTMVYFEALKEIINKGFQGLILLPEIGLTGQFQNKFIEIFGFKPAIWHSGITKKNKEIIWSGIANDKIKVVIGARSSLFLPFKKLGLIIVDEEHDQSYKQDEGVTYNARDMAISRASFENIPINLITAVPSIETYDNIKKGKYSLSKLDQRYLNASLPKYEIINLNNSKLESQSWISKETIKKVKFHLKKKDQVLFFLNRRGFSPHALCKKCFTSYSCPNCSINLVYHKNKQNLLCHYCGYKTLLNRDCSKEGKCD
;
A
#
# COMPACT_ATOMS: atom_id res chain seq x y z
N LEU A 1 1.66 -15.32 -19.26
CA LEU A 1 1.73 -16.55 -18.47
C LEU A 1 3.09 -17.26 -18.61
N LYS A 2 3.61 -17.50 -19.83
CA LYS A 2 4.94 -18.14 -20.00
C LYS A 2 6.06 -17.45 -19.25
N LYS A 3 6.10 -16.10 -19.24
CA LYS A 3 7.11 -15.33 -18.50
C LYS A 3 6.92 -15.42 -16.98
N MET A 4 5.70 -15.60 -16.49
CA MET A 4 5.40 -15.76 -15.07
C MET A 4 5.78 -17.16 -14.52
N ASN A 5 6.28 -18.03 -15.37
CA ASN A 5 6.76 -19.37 -15.07
C ASN A 5 5.75 -20.31 -14.36
N VAL A 6 4.49 -19.96 -14.42
CA VAL A 6 3.39 -20.72 -13.80
C VAL A 6 3.30 -22.14 -14.37
N LEU A 7 3.70 -22.31 -15.63
CA LEU A 7 3.62 -23.60 -16.31
C LEU A 7 4.65 -24.62 -15.81
N ASN A 8 5.85 -24.17 -15.42
CA ASN A 8 6.98 -25.04 -15.05
C ASN A 8 7.06 -25.33 -13.55
N GLN A 9 6.28 -24.62 -12.73
CA GLN A 9 6.20 -24.81 -11.26
C GLN A 9 7.58 -24.89 -10.56
N LYS A 10 8.55 -24.13 -11.06
CA LYS A 10 9.87 -23.98 -10.43
C LYS A 10 10.00 -22.58 -9.85
N PHE A 11 10.79 -22.47 -8.81
CA PHE A 11 11.06 -21.18 -8.19
C PHE A 11 11.57 -20.16 -9.21
N ARG A 12 10.89 -19.08 -9.30
CA ARG A 12 11.29 -17.89 -10.04
C ARG A 12 10.52 -16.68 -9.51
N VAL A 13 11.22 -15.58 -9.33
CA VAL A 13 10.60 -14.31 -9.02
C VAL A 13 10.29 -13.60 -10.33
N HIS A 14 9.02 -13.28 -10.54
CA HIS A 14 8.54 -12.52 -11.69
C HIS A 14 7.89 -11.21 -11.23
N VAL A 15 8.29 -10.09 -11.82
CA VAL A 15 7.72 -8.77 -11.55
C VAL A 15 6.78 -8.40 -12.69
N LEU A 16 5.52 -8.12 -12.35
CA LEU A 16 4.55 -7.54 -13.26
C LEU A 16 4.38 -6.06 -12.92
N GLN A 17 5.02 -5.22 -13.71
CA GLN A 17 4.94 -3.77 -13.58
C GLN A 17 3.85 -3.20 -14.51
N GLY A 18 3.03 -2.29 -14.00
CA GLY A 18 2.05 -1.60 -14.83
C GLY A 18 1.34 -0.50 -14.06
N THR A 19 0.96 0.55 -14.75
CA THR A 19 0.24 1.68 -14.14
C THR A 19 -1.09 1.24 -13.53
N THR A 20 -1.65 2.05 -12.64
CA THR A 20 -3.01 1.80 -12.11
C THR A 20 -4.01 1.77 -13.27
N GLY A 21 -4.86 0.73 -13.31
CA GLY A 21 -5.82 0.53 -14.40
C GLY A 21 -5.23 -0.16 -15.65
N SER A 22 -4.00 -0.68 -15.63
CA SER A 22 -3.41 -1.43 -16.74
C SER A 22 -3.87 -2.91 -16.82
N GLY A 23 -4.71 -3.36 -15.90
CA GLY A 23 -5.19 -4.74 -15.89
C GLY A 23 -4.29 -5.75 -15.19
N LYS A 24 -3.32 -5.33 -14.36
CA LYS A 24 -2.45 -6.23 -13.58
C LYS A 24 -3.20 -7.36 -12.87
N THR A 25 -4.32 -7.03 -12.24
CA THR A 25 -5.16 -8.00 -11.51
C THR A 25 -5.65 -9.13 -12.43
N MET A 26 -6.09 -8.80 -13.64
CA MET A 26 -6.56 -9.80 -14.59
C MET A 26 -5.43 -10.75 -15.01
N VAL A 27 -4.24 -10.22 -15.22
CA VAL A 27 -3.07 -11.03 -15.62
C VAL A 27 -2.68 -12.02 -14.54
N TYR A 28 -2.62 -11.61 -13.27
CA TYR A 28 -2.28 -12.57 -12.23
C TYR A 28 -3.45 -13.50 -11.84
N PHE A 29 -4.69 -13.10 -12.07
CA PHE A 29 -5.83 -14.02 -11.94
C PHE A 29 -5.78 -15.16 -12.97
N GLU A 30 -5.39 -14.89 -14.20
CA GLU A 30 -5.15 -15.94 -15.19
C GLU A 30 -4.02 -16.89 -14.75
N ALA A 31 -2.93 -16.35 -14.19
CA ALA A 31 -1.87 -17.18 -13.62
C ALA A 31 -2.38 -18.07 -12.47
N LEU A 32 -3.22 -17.51 -11.60
CA LEU A 32 -3.82 -18.23 -10.49
C LEU A 32 -4.78 -19.32 -10.97
N LYS A 33 -5.58 -19.04 -11.99
CA LYS A 33 -6.51 -20.00 -12.60
C LYS A 33 -5.78 -21.23 -13.13
N GLU A 34 -4.66 -21.05 -13.81
CA GLU A 34 -3.81 -22.14 -14.28
C GLU A 34 -3.31 -23.04 -13.13
N ILE A 35 -2.92 -22.45 -12.01
CA ILE A 35 -2.46 -23.17 -10.82
C ILE A 35 -3.59 -23.98 -10.19
N ILE A 36 -4.77 -23.38 -10.06
CA ILE A 36 -5.97 -24.06 -9.51
C ILE A 36 -6.39 -25.22 -10.40
N ASN A 37 -6.39 -25.04 -11.71
CA ASN A 37 -6.74 -26.09 -12.67
C ASN A 37 -5.79 -27.29 -12.60
N LYS A 38 -4.55 -27.07 -12.20
CA LYS A 38 -3.57 -28.13 -11.93
C LYS A 38 -3.71 -28.79 -10.55
N GLY A 39 -4.71 -28.37 -9.76
CA GLY A 39 -5.01 -28.92 -8.43
C GLY A 39 -4.20 -28.31 -7.29
N PHE A 40 -3.41 -27.24 -7.54
CA PHE A 40 -2.63 -26.56 -6.51
C PHE A 40 -3.44 -25.46 -5.81
N GLN A 41 -2.86 -24.95 -4.74
CA GLN A 41 -3.38 -23.83 -3.95
C GLN A 41 -2.63 -22.55 -4.31
N GLY A 42 -3.30 -21.40 -4.19
CA GLY A 42 -2.72 -20.07 -4.40
C GLY A 42 -2.85 -19.16 -3.19
N LEU A 43 -1.83 -18.36 -2.97
CA LEU A 43 -1.81 -17.30 -1.97
C LEU A 43 -1.69 -15.95 -2.65
N ILE A 44 -2.62 -15.03 -2.35
CA ILE A 44 -2.53 -13.62 -2.72
C ILE A 44 -2.32 -12.80 -1.47
N LEU A 45 -1.18 -12.14 -1.38
CA LEU A 45 -0.90 -11.13 -0.36
C LEU A 45 -1.37 -9.77 -0.88
N LEU A 46 -2.20 -9.10 -0.08
CA LEU A 46 -2.65 -7.73 -0.32
C LEU A 46 -2.29 -6.84 0.87
N PRO A 47 -2.02 -5.54 0.66
CA PRO A 47 -2.09 -4.56 1.75
C PRO A 47 -3.47 -4.64 2.44
N GLU A 48 -3.54 -4.38 3.74
CA GLU A 48 -4.81 -4.50 4.49
C GLU A 48 -5.95 -3.70 3.86
N ILE A 49 -5.65 -2.52 3.32
CA ILE A 49 -6.61 -1.68 2.56
C ILE A 49 -7.03 -2.29 1.21
N GLY A 50 -6.28 -3.24 0.68
CA GLY A 50 -6.59 -3.94 -0.57
C GLY A 50 -7.66 -5.03 -0.44
N LEU A 51 -7.98 -5.45 0.80
CA LEU A 51 -9.01 -6.48 1.09
C LEU A 51 -10.44 -5.93 0.98
N THR A 52 -10.73 -5.21 -0.10
CA THR A 52 -12.04 -4.58 -0.31
C THR A 52 -13.09 -5.57 -0.81
N GLY A 53 -14.38 -5.25 -0.54
CA GLY A 53 -15.49 -6.02 -1.08
C GLY A 53 -15.49 -6.05 -2.62
N GLN A 54 -15.04 -4.96 -3.28
CA GLN A 54 -14.94 -4.92 -4.75
C GLN A 54 -13.93 -5.95 -5.29
N PHE A 55 -12.78 -6.10 -4.63
CA PHE A 55 -11.79 -7.10 -5.02
C PHE A 55 -12.33 -8.52 -4.87
N GLN A 56 -13.04 -8.80 -3.75
CA GLN A 56 -13.65 -10.09 -3.50
C GLN A 56 -14.75 -10.41 -4.53
N ASN A 57 -15.60 -9.43 -4.84
CA ASN A 57 -16.67 -9.63 -5.85
C ASN A 57 -16.10 -9.93 -7.23
N LYS A 58 -15.04 -9.20 -7.62
CA LYS A 58 -14.34 -9.46 -8.88
C LYS A 58 -13.69 -10.85 -8.91
N PHE A 59 -13.14 -11.31 -7.78
CA PHE A 59 -12.62 -12.66 -7.67
C PHE A 59 -13.73 -13.70 -7.87
N ILE A 60 -14.86 -13.55 -7.18
CA ILE A 60 -15.99 -14.47 -7.27
C ILE A 60 -16.56 -14.53 -8.69
N GLU A 61 -16.66 -13.38 -9.35
CA GLU A 61 -17.13 -13.30 -10.74
C GLU A 61 -16.26 -14.14 -11.70
N ILE A 62 -14.94 -14.11 -11.50
CA ILE A 62 -13.99 -14.78 -12.41
C ILE A 62 -13.80 -16.26 -12.07
N PHE A 63 -13.79 -16.61 -10.79
CA PHE A 63 -13.48 -17.97 -10.35
C PHE A 63 -14.70 -18.82 -10.01
N GLY A 64 -15.88 -18.20 -9.82
CA GLY A 64 -17.12 -18.90 -9.48
C GLY A 64 -17.20 -19.39 -8.02
N PHE A 65 -16.20 -19.09 -7.18
CA PHE A 65 -16.19 -19.46 -5.76
C PHE A 65 -15.59 -18.36 -4.90
N LYS A 66 -15.86 -18.41 -3.58
CA LYS A 66 -15.32 -17.44 -2.61
C LYS A 66 -13.91 -17.83 -2.17
N PRO A 67 -12.95 -16.91 -2.19
CA PRO A 67 -11.64 -17.15 -1.59
C PRO A 67 -11.74 -17.15 -0.07
N ALA A 68 -10.82 -17.79 0.63
CA ALA A 68 -10.67 -17.60 2.07
C ALA A 68 -9.96 -16.28 2.33
N ILE A 69 -10.53 -15.45 3.21
CA ILE A 69 -9.97 -14.16 3.58
C ILE A 69 -9.27 -14.29 4.93
N TRP A 70 -7.98 -13.85 4.99
CA TRP A 70 -7.18 -13.95 6.19
C TRP A 70 -6.59 -12.60 6.60
N HIS A 71 -7.03 -12.09 7.76
CA HIS A 71 -6.53 -10.86 8.37
C HIS A 71 -6.68 -10.89 9.90
N SER A 72 -6.16 -9.88 10.59
CA SER A 72 -6.19 -9.79 12.06
C SER A 72 -7.61 -9.82 12.65
N GLY A 73 -8.58 -9.20 11.98
CA GLY A 73 -9.95 -9.01 12.44
C GLY A 73 -10.89 -10.22 12.30
N ILE A 74 -10.47 -11.37 11.74
CA ILE A 74 -11.33 -12.55 11.68
C ILE A 74 -11.40 -13.28 13.02
N THR A 75 -12.58 -13.86 13.34
CA THR A 75 -12.80 -14.57 14.59
C THR A 75 -11.92 -15.82 14.71
N LYS A 76 -11.63 -16.25 15.96
CA LYS A 76 -10.83 -17.45 16.24
C LYS A 76 -11.42 -18.69 15.53
N LYS A 77 -12.74 -18.88 15.63
CA LYS A 77 -13.44 -19.99 14.95
C LYS A 77 -13.20 -20.00 13.44
N ASN A 78 -13.30 -18.85 12.80
CA ASN A 78 -13.04 -18.74 11.35
C ASN A 78 -11.57 -19.00 11.01
N LYS A 79 -10.64 -18.57 11.88
CA LYS A 79 -9.21 -18.89 11.71
C LYS A 79 -8.98 -20.41 11.73
N GLU A 80 -9.57 -21.12 12.66
CA GLU A 80 -9.47 -22.59 12.77
C GLU A 80 -10.04 -23.30 11.54
N ILE A 81 -11.21 -22.85 11.04
CA ILE A 81 -11.83 -23.39 9.82
C ILE A 81 -10.93 -23.19 8.61
N ILE A 82 -10.42 -21.97 8.42
CA ILE A 82 -9.54 -21.64 7.29
C ILE A 82 -8.24 -22.43 7.40
N TRP A 83 -7.61 -22.45 8.56
CA TRP A 83 -6.37 -23.21 8.82
C TRP A 83 -6.53 -24.70 8.45
N SER A 84 -7.55 -25.35 9.00
CA SER A 84 -7.85 -26.75 8.70
C SER A 84 -8.19 -26.97 7.23
N GLY A 85 -8.97 -26.07 6.64
CA GLY A 85 -9.34 -26.14 5.23
C GLY A 85 -8.15 -26.07 4.27
N ILE A 86 -7.16 -25.23 4.60
CA ILE A 86 -5.90 -25.09 3.83
C ILE A 86 -5.05 -26.35 3.98
N ALA A 87 -4.84 -26.81 5.23
CA ALA A 87 -4.04 -27.99 5.54
C ALA A 87 -4.58 -29.27 4.91
N ASN A 88 -5.90 -29.34 4.70
CA ASN A 88 -6.57 -30.49 4.08
C ASN A 88 -6.88 -30.32 2.58
N ASP A 89 -6.32 -29.28 1.93
CA ASP A 89 -6.54 -28.98 0.50
C ASP A 89 -8.01 -28.70 0.10
N LYS A 90 -8.87 -28.36 1.07
CA LYS A 90 -10.27 -27.99 0.83
C LYS A 90 -10.41 -26.53 0.39
N ILE A 91 -9.49 -25.66 0.76
CA ILE A 91 -9.43 -24.26 0.36
C ILE A 91 -8.35 -24.10 -0.70
N LYS A 92 -8.71 -23.64 -1.88
CA LYS A 92 -7.81 -23.50 -3.03
C LYS A 92 -7.15 -22.14 -3.10
N VAL A 93 -7.80 -21.08 -2.62
CA VAL A 93 -7.23 -19.72 -2.66
C VAL A 93 -7.41 -19.03 -1.33
N VAL A 94 -6.31 -18.43 -0.87
CA VAL A 94 -6.30 -17.52 0.28
C VAL A 94 -5.92 -16.13 -0.22
N ILE A 95 -6.67 -15.15 0.22
CA ILE A 95 -6.34 -13.72 0.05
C ILE A 95 -6.15 -13.15 1.44
N GLY A 96 -5.01 -12.56 1.71
CA GLY A 96 -4.75 -12.10 3.06
C GLY A 96 -3.64 -11.07 3.20
N ALA A 97 -3.56 -10.54 4.42
CA ALA A 97 -2.47 -9.68 4.87
C ALA A 97 -1.22 -10.51 5.23
N ARG A 98 -0.17 -9.85 5.70
CA ARG A 98 1.14 -10.43 6.06
C ARG A 98 1.10 -11.81 6.71
N SER A 99 0.23 -11.99 7.72
CA SER A 99 0.16 -13.23 8.50
C SER A 99 -0.36 -14.44 7.72
N SER A 100 -1.02 -14.25 6.57
CA SER A 100 -1.46 -15.36 5.72
C SER A 100 -0.29 -16.12 5.09
N LEU A 101 0.88 -15.49 5.07
CA LEU A 101 2.11 -16.12 4.59
C LEU A 101 2.49 -17.38 5.40
N PHE A 102 2.10 -17.48 6.65
CA PHE A 102 2.47 -18.59 7.55
C PHE A 102 1.42 -19.71 7.62
N LEU A 103 0.41 -19.68 6.77
CA LEU A 103 -0.62 -20.71 6.74
C LEU A 103 -0.09 -22.05 6.19
N PRO A 104 -0.62 -23.21 6.67
CA PRO A 104 -0.11 -24.53 6.34
C PRO A 104 -0.68 -25.06 5.01
N PHE A 105 -0.29 -24.47 3.92
CA PHE A 105 -0.70 -24.95 2.60
C PHE A 105 -0.18 -26.36 2.34
N LYS A 106 -1.08 -27.25 1.93
CA LYS A 106 -0.71 -28.63 1.59
C LYS A 106 -0.06 -28.74 0.21
N LYS A 107 -0.52 -27.90 -0.74
CA LYS A 107 -0.09 -27.92 -2.15
C LYS A 107 0.01 -26.50 -2.70
N LEU A 108 0.76 -25.62 -2.02
CA LEU A 108 0.98 -24.28 -2.52
C LEU A 108 1.69 -24.33 -3.89
N GLY A 109 1.14 -23.65 -4.89
CA GLY A 109 1.69 -23.65 -6.24
C GLY A 109 2.02 -22.26 -6.78
N LEU A 110 1.54 -21.19 -6.12
CA LEU A 110 1.81 -19.81 -6.52
C LEU A 110 1.63 -18.87 -5.34
N ILE A 111 2.56 -17.94 -5.19
CA ILE A 111 2.42 -16.77 -4.32
C ILE A 111 2.33 -15.52 -5.21
N ILE A 112 1.38 -14.66 -4.93
CA ILE A 112 1.21 -13.35 -5.54
C ILE A 112 1.32 -12.31 -4.45
N VAL A 113 2.18 -11.30 -4.64
CA VAL A 113 2.32 -10.15 -3.74
C VAL A 113 1.89 -8.92 -4.52
N ASP A 114 0.69 -8.44 -4.27
CA ASP A 114 0.17 -7.25 -4.95
C ASP A 114 0.61 -5.98 -4.22
N GLU A 115 0.88 -4.91 -4.98
CA GLU A 115 1.50 -3.66 -4.51
C GLU A 115 2.75 -3.92 -3.65
N GLU A 116 3.71 -4.69 -4.19
CA GLU A 116 4.90 -5.21 -3.46
C GLU A 116 5.74 -4.14 -2.77
N HIS A 117 5.61 -2.89 -3.22
CA HIS A 117 6.29 -1.72 -2.66
C HIS A 117 5.62 -1.16 -1.41
N ASP A 118 4.42 -1.64 -1.06
CA ASP A 118 3.65 -1.08 0.06
C ASP A 118 4.36 -1.33 1.40
N GLN A 119 4.49 -0.26 2.19
CA GLN A 119 5.15 -0.34 3.51
C GLN A 119 4.40 -1.20 4.52
N SER A 120 3.11 -1.47 4.30
CA SER A 120 2.33 -2.34 5.17
C SER A 120 2.83 -3.79 5.20
N TYR A 121 3.66 -4.21 4.23
CA TYR A 121 4.35 -5.50 4.28
C TYR A 121 5.45 -5.57 5.33
N LYS A 122 5.96 -4.44 5.79
CA LYS A 122 6.93 -4.39 6.87
C LYS A 122 6.22 -4.46 8.22
N GLN A 123 6.64 -5.38 9.07
CA GLN A 123 6.23 -5.47 10.47
C GLN A 123 7.36 -4.94 11.34
N ASP A 124 7.06 -3.87 12.09
CA ASP A 124 8.03 -3.22 12.98
C ASP A 124 7.79 -3.55 14.45
N GLU A 125 6.62 -4.13 14.80
CA GLU A 125 6.29 -4.51 16.17
C GLU A 125 6.49 -6.02 16.40
N GLY A 126 7.10 -6.37 17.52
CA GLY A 126 7.40 -7.76 17.87
C GLY A 126 8.52 -8.33 16.99
N VAL A 127 8.25 -9.44 16.32
CA VAL A 127 9.20 -10.01 15.34
C VAL A 127 9.19 -9.15 14.09
N THR A 128 10.31 -8.51 13.80
CA THR A 128 10.47 -7.65 12.62
C THR A 128 10.73 -8.47 11.37
N TYR A 129 9.93 -8.29 10.34
CA TYR A 129 10.12 -8.92 9.03
C TYR A 129 9.42 -8.12 7.92
N ASN A 130 9.84 -8.36 6.69
CA ASN A 130 9.13 -7.89 5.50
C ASN A 130 8.42 -9.08 4.84
N ALA A 131 7.09 -9.04 4.76
CA ALA A 131 6.29 -10.16 4.23
C ALA A 131 6.56 -10.44 2.75
N ARG A 132 6.92 -9.42 1.94
CA ARG A 132 7.37 -9.63 0.55
C ARG A 132 8.61 -10.49 0.50
N ASP A 133 9.62 -10.17 1.30
CA ASP A 133 10.90 -10.88 1.28
C ASP A 133 10.75 -12.29 1.86
N MET A 134 9.94 -12.44 2.90
CA MET A 134 9.58 -13.77 3.44
C MET A 134 8.77 -14.60 2.45
N ALA A 135 7.90 -13.96 1.63
CA ALA A 135 7.17 -14.66 0.57
C ALA A 135 8.12 -15.20 -0.52
N ILE A 136 9.15 -14.42 -0.89
CA ILE A 136 10.19 -14.86 -1.83
C ILE A 136 10.98 -16.03 -1.23
N SER A 137 11.38 -15.95 0.04
CA SER A 137 12.06 -17.02 0.75
C SER A 137 11.21 -18.29 0.80
N ARG A 138 9.93 -18.16 1.16
CA ARG A 138 8.98 -19.29 1.17
C ARG A 138 8.85 -19.93 -0.21
N ALA A 139 8.67 -19.12 -1.25
CA ALA A 139 8.57 -19.61 -2.62
C ALA A 139 9.84 -20.37 -3.06
N SER A 140 11.00 -19.89 -2.62
CA SER A 140 12.28 -20.57 -2.87
C SER A 140 12.36 -21.93 -2.17
N PHE A 141 12.00 -22.01 -0.89
CA PHE A 141 12.02 -23.27 -0.13
C PHE A 141 11.02 -24.30 -0.67
N GLU A 142 9.84 -23.86 -1.07
CA GLU A 142 8.82 -24.73 -1.65
C GLU A 142 9.02 -24.97 -3.16
N ASN A 143 10.05 -24.36 -3.78
CA ASN A 143 10.38 -24.42 -5.20
C ASN A 143 9.20 -24.07 -6.11
N ILE A 144 8.45 -23.01 -5.79
CA ILE A 144 7.28 -22.54 -6.51
C ILE A 144 7.48 -21.13 -7.09
N PRO A 145 6.75 -20.75 -8.15
CA PRO A 145 6.79 -19.40 -8.69
C PRO A 145 6.19 -18.38 -7.72
N ILE A 146 6.75 -17.17 -7.76
CA ILE A 146 6.21 -16.00 -7.08
C ILE A 146 6.11 -14.80 -8.02
N ASN A 147 4.99 -14.09 -7.97
CA ASN A 147 4.72 -12.91 -8.76
C ASN A 147 4.63 -11.68 -7.86
N LEU A 148 5.51 -10.71 -8.10
CA LEU A 148 5.48 -9.39 -7.46
C LEU A 148 4.77 -8.43 -8.41
N ILE A 149 3.70 -7.83 -7.94
CA ILE A 149 2.85 -6.94 -8.74
C ILE A 149 3.02 -5.51 -8.24
N THR A 150 3.26 -4.57 -9.14
CA THR A 150 3.50 -3.19 -8.71
C THR A 150 3.22 -2.18 -9.82
N ALA A 151 2.89 -0.94 -9.44
CA ALA A 151 2.94 0.20 -10.35
C ALA A 151 4.36 0.78 -10.43
N VAL A 152 5.04 0.86 -9.27
CA VAL A 152 6.40 1.36 -9.14
C VAL A 152 7.18 0.38 -8.26
N PRO A 153 8.17 -0.34 -8.80
CA PRO A 153 8.93 -1.31 -8.01
C PRO A 153 9.66 -0.64 -6.84
N SER A 154 9.78 -1.35 -5.72
CA SER A 154 10.67 -0.96 -4.64
C SER A 154 12.12 -0.91 -5.13
N ILE A 155 12.99 -0.22 -4.39
CA ILE A 155 14.41 -0.08 -4.78
C ILE A 155 15.07 -1.44 -4.87
N GLU A 156 14.80 -2.34 -3.92
CA GLU A 156 15.34 -3.70 -3.87
C GLU A 156 14.86 -4.54 -5.05
N THR A 157 13.57 -4.46 -5.37
CA THR A 157 12.99 -5.15 -6.53
C THR A 157 13.58 -4.63 -7.83
N TYR A 158 13.74 -3.32 -7.96
CA TYR A 158 14.35 -2.69 -9.13
C TYR A 158 15.82 -3.12 -9.32
N ASP A 159 16.61 -3.15 -8.26
CA ASP A 159 18.00 -3.61 -8.30
C ASP A 159 18.09 -5.10 -8.71
N ASN A 160 17.22 -5.95 -8.16
CA ASN A 160 17.19 -7.37 -8.53
C ASN A 160 16.75 -7.59 -9.99
N ILE A 161 15.87 -6.75 -10.53
CA ILE A 161 15.54 -6.75 -11.97
C ILE A 161 16.78 -6.37 -12.79
N LYS A 162 17.50 -5.31 -12.43
CA LYS A 162 18.72 -4.87 -13.11
C LYS A 162 19.82 -5.95 -13.12
N LYS A 163 19.96 -6.66 -12.01
CA LYS A 163 20.92 -7.77 -11.86
C LYS A 163 20.49 -9.06 -12.58
N GLY A 164 19.32 -9.07 -13.24
CA GLY A 164 18.79 -10.25 -13.92
C GLY A 164 18.30 -11.37 -13.01
N LYS A 165 18.23 -11.12 -11.68
CA LYS A 165 17.73 -12.11 -10.71
C LYS A 165 16.20 -12.27 -10.80
N TYR A 166 15.48 -11.19 -11.11
CA TYR A 166 14.03 -11.17 -11.28
C TYR A 166 13.68 -10.94 -12.74
N SER A 167 12.71 -11.70 -13.25
CA SER A 167 12.16 -11.45 -14.59
C SER A 167 11.11 -10.35 -14.54
N LEU A 168 11.01 -9.56 -15.59
CA LEU A 168 10.11 -8.40 -15.68
C LEU A 168 9.16 -8.54 -16.86
N SER A 169 7.89 -8.25 -16.64
CA SER A 169 6.90 -7.91 -17.67
C SER A 169 6.30 -6.55 -17.38
N LYS A 170 6.09 -5.75 -18.43
CA LYS A 170 5.48 -4.42 -18.32
C LYS A 170 4.12 -4.39 -19.01
N LEU A 171 3.17 -3.70 -18.40
CA LEU A 171 1.89 -3.33 -18.99
C LEU A 171 1.90 -1.80 -19.18
N ASP A 172 2.32 -1.37 -20.35
CA ASP A 172 2.57 0.05 -20.62
C ASP A 172 1.29 0.83 -20.96
N GLN A 173 0.22 0.11 -21.30
CA GLN A 173 -1.05 0.73 -21.68
C GLN A 173 -2.12 0.54 -20.59
N ARG A 174 -2.95 1.56 -20.40
CA ARG A 174 -4.17 1.44 -19.60
C ARG A 174 -5.25 0.70 -20.38
N TYR A 175 -6.09 -0.02 -19.68
CA TYR A 175 -7.24 -0.67 -20.28
C TYR A 175 -8.12 0.37 -20.99
N LEU A 176 -8.56 0.07 -22.20
CA LEU A 176 -9.34 0.95 -23.09
C LEU A 176 -8.65 2.30 -23.42
N ASN A 177 -7.33 2.35 -23.43
CA ASN A 177 -6.58 3.58 -23.73
C ASN A 177 -7.00 4.79 -22.86
N ALA A 178 -7.42 4.54 -21.63
CA ALA A 178 -7.83 5.58 -20.69
C ALA A 178 -6.71 6.61 -20.52
N SER A 179 -7.02 7.88 -20.80
CA SER A 179 -6.07 8.99 -20.65
C SER A 179 -5.79 9.27 -19.17
N LEU A 180 -4.61 9.82 -18.91
CA LEU A 180 -4.29 10.35 -17.58
C LEU A 180 -5.18 11.59 -17.30
N PRO A 181 -5.58 11.80 -16.04
CA PRO A 181 -6.27 13.03 -15.69
C PRO A 181 -5.38 14.23 -15.97
N LYS A 182 -5.98 15.33 -16.38
CA LYS A 182 -5.29 16.60 -16.45
C LYS A 182 -4.96 17.06 -15.04
N TYR A 183 -3.73 17.48 -14.79
CA TYR A 183 -3.31 18.01 -13.51
C TYR A 183 -2.91 19.47 -13.62
N GLU A 184 -3.07 20.19 -12.54
CA GLU A 184 -2.70 21.59 -12.42
C GLU A 184 -2.11 21.83 -11.03
N ILE A 185 -1.03 22.60 -10.98
CA ILE A 185 -0.33 22.94 -9.75
C ILE A 185 -0.73 24.35 -9.33
N ILE A 186 -1.32 24.48 -8.15
CA ILE A 186 -1.62 25.76 -7.52
C ILE A 186 -0.54 26.03 -6.47
N ASN A 187 0.29 27.04 -6.72
CA ASN A 187 1.30 27.47 -5.77
C ASN A 187 0.67 28.29 -4.65
N LEU A 188 0.60 27.75 -3.45
CA LEU A 188 -0.01 28.40 -2.30
C LEU A 188 0.79 29.60 -1.79
N ASN A 189 2.07 29.71 -2.10
CA ASN A 189 2.89 30.87 -1.73
C ASN A 189 2.44 32.14 -2.50
N ASN A 190 1.89 31.96 -3.69
CA ASN A 190 1.36 33.07 -4.51
C ASN A 190 -0.10 33.39 -4.15
N SER A 191 -0.75 32.60 -3.34
CA SER A 191 -2.14 32.73 -2.96
C SER A 191 -2.24 33.33 -1.56
N LYS A 192 -2.92 34.49 -1.40
CA LYS A 192 -3.24 35.02 -0.07
C LYS A 192 -4.27 34.07 0.59
N LEU A 193 -3.77 33.14 1.40
CA LEU A 193 -4.63 32.27 2.20
C LEU A 193 -5.24 33.07 3.36
N GLU A 194 -6.53 32.83 3.62
CA GLU A 194 -7.17 33.36 4.82
C GLU A 194 -6.56 32.72 6.08
N SER A 195 -6.62 33.44 7.20
CA SER A 195 -6.08 32.93 8.48
C SER A 195 -6.70 31.56 8.79
N GLN A 196 -5.87 30.57 9.07
CA GLN A 196 -6.24 29.18 9.37
C GLN A 196 -6.84 28.37 8.18
N SER A 197 -6.83 28.92 6.95
CA SER A 197 -7.22 28.20 5.75
C SER A 197 -6.00 27.63 5.03
N TRP A 198 -6.16 26.46 4.48
CA TRP A 198 -5.15 25.79 3.63
C TRP A 198 -5.65 25.53 2.20
N ILE A 199 -6.89 25.95 1.94
CA ILE A 199 -7.50 25.84 0.62
C ILE A 199 -7.51 27.23 0.00
N SER A 200 -6.86 27.38 -1.15
CA SER A 200 -6.82 28.66 -1.85
C SER A 200 -8.19 29.05 -2.41
N LYS A 201 -8.42 30.35 -2.57
CA LYS A 201 -9.62 30.86 -3.24
C LYS A 201 -9.78 30.31 -4.67
N GLU A 202 -8.66 30.06 -5.34
CA GLU A 202 -8.65 29.46 -6.67
C GLU A 202 -9.14 28.01 -6.64
N THR A 203 -8.66 27.19 -5.68
CA THR A 203 -9.18 25.83 -5.47
C THR A 203 -10.70 25.85 -5.21
N ILE A 204 -11.17 26.76 -4.36
CA ILE A 204 -12.61 26.89 -4.06
C ILE A 204 -13.42 27.25 -5.32
N LYS A 205 -12.90 28.15 -6.17
CA LYS A 205 -13.55 28.47 -7.44
C LYS A 205 -13.69 27.26 -8.35
N LYS A 206 -12.62 26.44 -8.49
CA LYS A 206 -12.65 25.22 -9.30
C LYS A 206 -13.61 24.18 -8.73
N VAL A 207 -13.62 24.00 -7.42
CA VAL A 207 -14.60 23.11 -6.75
C VAL A 207 -16.03 23.56 -7.05
N LYS A 208 -16.33 24.83 -6.86
CA LYS A 208 -17.68 25.38 -7.14
C LYS A 208 -18.08 25.21 -8.62
N PHE A 209 -17.12 25.36 -9.53
CA PHE A 209 -17.37 25.15 -10.97
C PHE A 209 -17.76 23.71 -11.28
N HIS A 210 -17.04 22.72 -10.73
CA HIS A 210 -17.35 21.30 -10.92
C HIS A 210 -18.66 20.90 -10.25
N LEU A 211 -18.93 21.38 -9.04
CA LEU A 211 -20.19 21.12 -8.35
C LEU A 211 -21.40 21.70 -9.11
N LYS A 212 -21.28 22.88 -9.73
CA LYS A 212 -22.33 23.43 -10.61
C LYS A 212 -22.62 22.55 -11.82
N LYS A 213 -21.61 21.82 -12.31
CA LYS A 213 -21.74 20.83 -13.40
C LYS A 213 -22.29 19.49 -12.93
N LYS A 214 -22.60 19.35 -11.64
CA LYS A 214 -22.97 18.07 -11.00
C LYS A 214 -21.84 17.02 -11.01
N ASP A 215 -20.58 17.44 -11.19
CA ASP A 215 -19.43 16.57 -11.04
C ASP A 215 -19.18 16.27 -9.56
N GLN A 216 -18.54 15.13 -9.30
CA GLN A 216 -18.04 14.78 -7.96
C GLN A 216 -16.68 15.40 -7.72
N VAL A 217 -16.43 15.88 -6.51
CA VAL A 217 -15.13 16.45 -6.10
C VAL A 217 -14.61 15.70 -4.89
N LEU A 218 -13.38 15.18 -5.00
CA LEU A 218 -12.68 14.52 -3.90
C LEU A 218 -11.53 15.39 -3.41
N PHE A 219 -11.51 15.68 -2.11
CA PHE A 219 -10.35 16.25 -1.44
C PHE A 219 -9.52 15.13 -0.84
N PHE A 220 -8.27 15.01 -1.29
CA PHE A 220 -7.32 14.06 -0.72
C PHE A 220 -6.22 14.81 0.05
N LEU A 221 -6.17 14.60 1.36
CA LEU A 221 -5.16 15.16 2.25
C LEU A 221 -4.32 14.02 2.80
N ASN A 222 -3.08 13.90 2.34
CA ASN A 222 -2.17 12.84 2.77
C ASN A 222 -1.58 13.15 4.14
N ARG A 223 -2.45 13.38 5.16
CA ARG A 223 -1.99 13.54 6.54
C ARG A 223 -3.05 13.07 7.54
N ARG A 224 -2.56 12.57 8.67
CA ARG A 224 -3.39 12.24 9.83
C ARG A 224 -3.27 13.35 10.87
N GLY A 225 -4.37 13.67 11.56
CA GLY A 225 -4.41 14.64 12.64
C GLY A 225 -4.49 16.11 12.21
N PHE A 226 -4.60 17.02 13.20
CA PHE A 226 -4.86 18.45 12.96
C PHE A 226 -3.62 19.17 12.42
N SER A 227 -2.46 18.99 13.03
CA SER A 227 -1.19 19.58 12.57
C SER A 227 0.01 18.76 13.04
N PRO A 228 0.60 17.94 12.15
CA PRO A 228 1.77 17.14 12.49
C PRO A 228 3.06 17.98 12.65
N HIS A 229 3.05 19.23 12.20
CA HIS A 229 4.21 20.12 12.27
C HIS A 229 3.79 21.53 12.65
N ALA A 230 4.52 22.12 13.57
CA ALA A 230 4.49 23.54 13.81
C ALA A 230 5.68 24.17 13.06
N LEU A 231 5.41 25.17 12.23
CA LEU A 231 6.43 25.86 11.42
C LEU A 231 6.41 27.35 11.72
N CYS A 232 7.58 27.96 11.73
CA CYS A 232 7.69 29.42 11.72
C CYS A 232 7.14 29.97 10.40
N LYS A 233 6.26 30.97 10.45
CA LYS A 233 5.66 31.58 9.25
C LYS A 233 6.67 32.33 8.38
N LYS A 234 7.74 32.83 8.95
CA LYS A 234 8.75 33.62 8.23
C LYS A 234 9.83 32.75 7.59
N CYS A 235 10.45 31.85 8.37
CA CYS A 235 11.59 31.05 7.88
C CYS A 235 11.27 29.59 7.63
N PHE A 236 10.03 29.15 7.83
CA PHE A 236 9.58 27.76 7.65
C PHE A 236 10.32 26.69 8.46
N THR A 237 11.10 27.11 9.46
CA THR A 237 11.77 26.18 10.37
C THR A 237 10.74 25.46 11.24
N SER A 238 10.88 24.14 11.35
CA SER A 238 10.04 23.29 12.20
C SER A 238 10.48 23.36 13.67
N TYR A 239 9.52 23.19 14.57
CA TYR A 239 9.82 22.99 15.99
C TYR A 239 10.22 21.53 16.21
N SER A 240 11.50 21.31 16.51
CA SER A 240 12.05 19.97 16.77
C SER A 240 12.12 19.68 18.27
N CYS A 241 12.00 18.41 18.63
CA CYS A 241 12.18 17.98 20.01
C CYS A 241 13.67 18.10 20.41
N PRO A 242 14.00 18.75 21.54
CA PRO A 242 15.41 18.88 21.98
C PRO A 242 16.03 17.52 22.34
N ASN A 243 15.23 16.53 22.72
CA ASN A 243 15.74 15.23 23.14
C ASN A 243 15.89 14.21 21.99
N CYS A 244 15.07 14.34 20.94
CA CYS A 244 14.98 13.31 19.88
C CYS A 244 15.19 13.87 18.47
N SER A 245 15.32 15.18 18.32
CA SER A 245 15.44 15.88 17.02
C SER A 245 14.28 15.62 16.02
N ILE A 246 13.20 14.98 16.44
CA ILE A 246 12.00 14.80 15.62
C ILE A 246 11.06 16.00 15.75
N ASN A 247 10.20 16.20 14.76
CA ASN A 247 9.26 17.31 14.77
C ASN A 247 8.22 17.16 15.87
N LEU A 248 7.97 18.27 16.60
CA LEU A 248 6.92 18.33 17.60
C LEU A 248 5.54 18.48 16.94
N VAL A 249 4.54 17.81 17.50
CA VAL A 249 3.16 17.83 17.03
C VAL A 249 2.34 18.79 17.87
N TYR A 250 1.59 19.70 17.23
CA TYR A 250 0.73 20.64 17.94
C TYR A 250 -0.63 20.03 18.27
N HIS A 251 -0.96 20.03 19.54
CA HIS A 251 -2.26 19.60 20.08
C HIS A 251 -3.16 20.79 20.40
N LYS A 252 -4.14 21.07 19.53
CA LYS A 252 -5.04 22.23 19.64
C LYS A 252 -5.80 22.28 20.98
N ASN A 253 -6.30 21.13 21.46
CA ASN A 253 -7.08 21.06 22.70
C ASN A 253 -6.27 21.38 23.97
N LYS A 254 -4.95 21.14 23.93
CA LYS A 254 -4.03 21.36 25.05
C LYS A 254 -3.12 22.55 24.82
N GLN A 255 -3.22 23.21 23.67
CA GLN A 255 -2.39 24.34 23.24
C GLN A 255 -0.88 24.12 23.46
N ASN A 256 -0.42 22.88 23.32
CA ASN A 256 0.97 22.51 23.53
C ASN A 256 1.54 21.75 22.33
N LEU A 257 2.88 21.74 22.28
CA LEU A 257 3.68 20.91 21.39
C LEU A 257 4.09 19.65 22.14
N LEU A 258 3.91 18.49 21.54
CA LEU A 258 4.22 17.18 22.11
C LEU A 258 5.15 16.40 21.19
N CYS A 259 6.17 15.81 21.76
CA CYS A 259 6.96 14.77 21.12
C CYS A 259 6.30 13.41 21.36
N HIS A 260 5.81 12.75 20.32
CA HIS A 260 5.19 11.43 20.43
C HIS A 260 6.21 10.29 20.66
N TYR A 261 7.51 10.57 20.59
CA TYR A 261 8.56 9.58 20.83
C TYR A 261 9.00 9.54 22.29
N CYS A 262 9.38 10.69 22.87
CA CYS A 262 9.89 10.75 24.24
C CYS A 262 8.93 11.39 25.25
N GLY A 263 7.76 11.87 24.81
CA GLY A 263 6.78 12.52 25.69
C GLY A 263 7.11 13.97 26.07
N TYR A 264 8.19 14.56 25.53
CA TYR A 264 8.55 15.95 25.78
C TYR A 264 7.41 16.89 25.41
N LYS A 265 7.08 17.84 26.30
CA LYS A 265 5.99 18.82 26.12
C LYS A 265 6.53 20.22 26.31
N THR A 266 6.09 21.11 25.44
CA THR A 266 6.35 22.56 25.58
C THR A 266 5.15 23.36 25.09
N LEU A 267 5.02 24.59 25.56
CA LEU A 267 4.04 25.51 25.02
C LEU A 267 4.48 25.97 23.62
N LEU A 268 3.49 26.30 22.78
CA LEU A 268 3.80 26.94 21.51
C LEU A 268 4.29 28.36 21.79
N ASN A 269 5.60 28.57 21.77
CA ASN A 269 6.16 29.93 21.82
C ASN A 269 5.89 30.62 20.48
N ARG A 270 5.55 31.89 20.50
CA ARG A 270 5.34 32.70 19.28
C ARG A 270 6.66 33.10 18.61
N ASP A 271 7.76 32.95 19.31
CA ASP A 271 9.10 33.25 18.81
C ASP A 271 9.62 32.12 17.93
N CYS A 272 10.44 32.47 16.95
CA CYS A 272 11.05 31.49 16.08
C CYS A 272 11.94 30.53 16.86
N SER A 273 11.92 29.23 16.52
CA SER A 273 12.81 28.22 17.14
C SER A 273 14.30 28.41 16.81
N LYS A 274 14.63 29.28 15.84
CA LYS A 274 16.00 29.76 15.60
C LYS A 274 16.22 30.98 16.45
N GLU A 275 16.97 30.81 17.54
CA GLU A 275 17.38 31.89 18.41
C GLU A 275 17.92 33.10 17.60
N GLY A 276 17.22 34.25 17.69
CA GLY A 276 17.66 35.54 17.22
C GLY A 276 17.78 35.78 15.70
N LYS A 277 17.21 34.94 14.83
CA LYS A 277 17.38 35.09 13.38
C LYS A 277 16.07 35.24 12.56
N CYS A 278 14.99 35.54 13.19
CA CYS A 278 13.68 35.72 12.53
C CYS A 278 13.01 36.99 13.08
N ASP A 279 13.43 38.15 12.61
CA ASP A 279 12.75 39.43 12.85
C ASP A 279 11.41 39.54 12.12
#